data_012484fa7d7220df47eee18fe717c358
#
_entry.id   012484fa7d7220df47eee18fe717c358
#
_cell.length_a   1.000
_cell.length_b   1.000
_cell.length_c   1.000
_cell.angle_alpha   90.00
_cell.angle_beta   90.00
_cell.angle_gamma   90.00
#
_symmetry.space_group_name_H-M   'P 1'
#
loop_
_entity.id
_entity.type
_entity.pdbx_description
1 polymer ?
#
loop_
_entity_poly.entity_id
_entity_poly.type
_entity_poly.pdbx_seq_one_letter_code
_entity_poly.pdbx_strand_id
1 'polypeptide(L)'
;MNEKYDLCDIDESYLHTVSMTELFDSAYQSKPPIIDGLLYRGTYLFAGSPKIGKSFLMAQLAYHVSTGTKLWGFDVRQGKVLYLALEDNYPRLQKRLYRMFGTAENENLFFSVSAHQLGNGLDEQLDGFLQKHPDTSLVIIDTLQKVREVGGENYSYANDYQIITKLKSFTDSHNICMLVVHHTRKQTADDKFDMISGTNGLLGAADGGFVLSKDKRTSNNATLEVSGRDQQDQRVYLKKNTETLVWELDKIETELWKAPPEPLLERIAERVTVDNPKWCGTPTELCEYLAVDIKPNAITQKLNVNVNRLMDEHKIAYHYKRTHEGRKITLTYEGSVSKRDSCDSDCGVCETPTQLTRTDTH
;
A
#
# COMPACT_ATOMS: atom_id res chain seq x y z
N MET A 1 -1.49 -22.65 2.36
CA MET A 1 -0.67 -23.18 1.24
C MET A 1 -1.00 -22.28 0.05
N ASN A 2 -0.19 -21.26 -0.20
CA ASN A 2 -0.28 -20.49 -1.44
C ASN A 2 0.14 -21.46 -2.54
N GLU A 3 -0.81 -21.89 -3.35
CA GLU A 3 -0.48 -22.47 -4.64
C GLU A 3 0.24 -21.35 -5.43
N LYS A 4 1.56 -21.40 -5.45
CA LYS A 4 2.34 -20.76 -6.50
C LYS A 4 1.86 -21.45 -7.79
N TYR A 5 1.05 -20.75 -8.55
CA TYR A 5 0.84 -21.12 -9.95
C TYR A 5 2.21 -21.02 -10.61
N ASP A 6 2.78 -22.15 -10.94
CA ASP A 6 4.03 -22.26 -11.69
C ASP A 6 3.71 -21.74 -13.10
N LEU A 7 4.11 -20.50 -13.42
CA LEU A 7 3.87 -19.85 -14.70
C LEU A 7 4.63 -20.52 -15.87
N CYS A 8 5.37 -21.60 -15.58
CA CYS A 8 6.23 -22.26 -16.57
C CYS A 8 5.48 -23.20 -17.55
N ASP A 9 4.21 -23.54 -17.31
CA ASP A 9 3.42 -24.49 -18.14
C ASP A 9 2.10 -23.90 -18.66
N ILE A 10 1.95 -22.58 -18.73
CA ILE A 10 0.76 -21.97 -19.33
C ILE A 10 0.95 -22.02 -20.85
N ASP A 11 0.16 -22.84 -21.53
CA ASP A 11 -0.05 -22.75 -22.98
C ASP A 11 -0.40 -21.29 -23.32
N GLU A 12 0.44 -20.61 -24.09
CA GLU A 12 0.26 -19.19 -24.47
C GLU A 12 -1.09 -18.94 -25.17
N SER A 13 -1.75 -19.98 -25.64
CA SER A 13 -3.09 -19.92 -26.24
C SER A 13 -4.24 -19.93 -25.23
N TYR A 14 -3.96 -20.21 -23.95
CA TYR A 14 -5.00 -20.32 -22.91
C TYR A 14 -5.18 -19.02 -22.12
N LEU A 15 -6.34 -18.41 -22.26
CA LEU A 15 -6.73 -17.27 -21.43
C LEU A 15 -7.21 -17.75 -20.05
N HIS A 16 -6.42 -17.54 -19.01
CA HIS A 16 -6.82 -17.86 -17.64
C HIS A 16 -7.98 -16.94 -17.21
N THR A 17 -9.12 -17.53 -16.90
CA THR A 17 -10.33 -16.81 -16.50
C THR A 17 -10.87 -17.35 -15.19
N VAL A 18 -11.46 -16.45 -14.39
CA VAL A 18 -12.21 -16.80 -13.19
C VAL A 18 -13.63 -16.22 -13.32
N SER A 19 -14.63 -16.97 -12.90
CA SER A 19 -16.00 -16.46 -12.84
C SER A 19 -16.16 -15.48 -11.66
N MET A 20 -17.19 -14.64 -11.70
CA MET A 20 -17.52 -13.75 -10.58
C MET A 20 -17.76 -14.53 -9.29
N THR A 21 -18.33 -15.73 -9.36
CA THR A 21 -18.56 -16.59 -8.20
C THR A 21 -17.24 -17.08 -7.60
N GLU A 22 -16.31 -17.55 -8.44
CA GLU A 22 -14.96 -17.97 -8.00
C GLU A 22 -14.19 -16.80 -7.40
N LEU A 23 -14.32 -15.60 -7.97
CA LEU A 23 -13.71 -14.38 -7.44
C LEU A 23 -14.19 -14.10 -6.00
N PHE A 24 -15.50 -14.19 -5.73
CA PHE A 24 -16.05 -13.98 -4.40
C PHE A 24 -15.83 -15.15 -3.43
N ASP A 25 -15.63 -16.35 -3.95
CA ASP A 25 -15.29 -17.52 -3.13
C ASP A 25 -13.81 -17.53 -2.67
N SER A 26 -12.99 -16.62 -3.19
CA SER A 26 -11.59 -16.44 -2.83
C SER A 26 -11.38 -15.22 -1.94
N ALA A 27 -10.55 -15.36 -0.90
CA ALA A 27 -10.14 -14.24 -0.05
C ALA A 27 -8.82 -13.66 -0.60
N TYR A 28 -8.87 -12.43 -1.10
CA TYR A 28 -7.69 -11.71 -1.59
C TYR A 28 -7.20 -10.76 -0.49
N GLN A 29 -6.11 -11.13 0.16
CA GLN A 29 -5.46 -10.25 1.12
C GLN A 29 -4.56 -9.27 0.38
N SER A 30 -4.90 -7.98 0.41
CA SER A 30 -4.00 -6.91 0.01
C SER A 30 -3.20 -6.43 1.22
N LYS A 31 -1.94 -6.05 1.00
CA LYS A 31 -1.22 -5.33 2.04
C LYS A 31 -1.86 -3.95 2.22
N PRO A 32 -1.92 -3.44 3.46
CA PRO A 32 -2.51 -2.14 3.73
C PRO A 32 -1.75 -1.00 3.05
N PRO A 33 -2.35 0.22 2.93
CA PRO A 33 -1.68 1.40 2.37
C PRO A 33 -0.40 1.74 3.14
N ILE A 34 0.53 2.41 2.49
CA ILE A 34 1.78 2.90 3.10
C ILE A 34 1.48 4.08 4.04
N ILE A 35 0.64 5.02 3.57
CA ILE A 35 0.14 6.16 4.33
C ILE A 35 -1.38 6.14 4.18
N ASP A 36 -2.09 5.94 5.28
CA ASP A 36 -3.54 5.76 5.26
C ASP A 36 -4.24 6.97 4.61
N GLY A 37 -5.08 6.68 3.63
CA GLY A 37 -5.82 7.71 2.89
C GLY A 37 -4.99 8.57 1.93
N LEU A 38 -3.65 8.39 1.84
CA LEU A 38 -2.79 9.21 0.99
C LEU A 38 -1.93 8.42 0.00
N LEU A 39 -1.29 7.32 0.41
CA LEU A 39 -0.35 6.58 -0.43
C LEU A 39 -0.55 5.08 -0.30
N TYR A 40 -0.94 4.46 -1.40
CA TYR A 40 -1.20 3.03 -1.49
C TYR A 40 -0.03 2.30 -2.18
N ARG A 41 -0.12 0.98 -2.29
CA ARG A 41 0.84 0.20 -3.08
C ARG A 41 0.54 0.38 -4.56
N GLY A 42 1.57 0.25 -5.40
CA GLY A 42 1.48 0.49 -6.83
C GLY A 42 2.45 1.57 -7.31
N THR A 43 2.31 2.01 -8.54
CA THR A 43 3.19 3.00 -9.18
C THR A 43 2.48 4.34 -9.33
N TYR A 44 3.06 5.38 -8.74
CA TYR A 44 2.51 6.73 -8.74
C TYR A 44 3.48 7.72 -9.37
N LEU A 45 2.95 8.64 -10.16
CA LEU A 45 3.70 9.80 -10.64
C LEU A 45 3.67 10.92 -9.61
N PHE A 46 4.82 11.53 -9.33
CA PHE A 46 4.92 12.74 -8.54
C PHE A 46 5.44 13.89 -9.39
N ALA A 47 4.55 14.78 -9.81
CA ALA A 47 4.87 15.84 -10.75
C ALA A 47 4.91 17.23 -10.10
N GLY A 48 5.62 18.14 -10.74
CA GLY A 48 5.66 19.56 -10.36
C GLY A 48 6.76 20.30 -11.06
N SER A 49 6.64 21.63 -11.08
CA SER A 49 7.61 22.52 -11.75
C SER A 49 9.03 22.36 -11.19
N PRO A 50 10.08 22.60 -11.98
CA PRO A 50 11.45 22.59 -11.48
C PRO A 50 11.64 23.54 -10.29
N LYS A 51 12.41 23.08 -9.27
CA LYS A 51 12.75 23.87 -8.06
C LYS A 51 11.58 24.22 -7.16
N ILE A 52 10.40 23.59 -7.31
CA ILE A 52 9.24 23.84 -6.46
C ILE A 52 9.36 23.22 -5.06
N GLY A 53 10.25 22.24 -4.88
CA GLY A 53 10.47 21.57 -3.60
C GLY A 53 10.08 20.10 -3.59
N LYS A 54 9.94 19.45 -4.76
CA LYS A 54 9.62 18.01 -4.88
C LYS A 54 10.56 17.13 -4.07
N SER A 55 11.88 17.24 -4.27
CA SER A 55 12.88 16.40 -3.57
C SER A 55 12.88 16.60 -2.04
N PHE A 56 12.43 17.76 -1.53
CA PHE A 56 12.21 17.95 -0.09
C PHE A 56 10.99 17.15 0.38
N LEU A 57 9.91 17.19 -0.40
CA LEU A 57 8.72 16.40 -0.06
C LEU A 57 8.98 14.90 -0.19
N MET A 58 9.75 14.46 -1.19
CA MET A 58 10.16 13.07 -1.31
C MET A 58 11.01 12.61 -0.10
N ALA A 59 11.97 13.43 0.33
CA ALA A 59 12.77 13.14 1.52
C ALA A 59 11.91 13.08 2.80
N GLN A 60 10.89 13.94 2.89
CA GLN A 60 9.95 13.94 4.01
C GLN A 60 9.07 12.68 4.01
N LEU A 61 8.48 12.31 2.88
CA LEU A 61 7.71 11.06 2.75
C LEU A 61 8.57 9.84 3.10
N ALA A 62 9.79 9.80 2.56
CA ALA A 62 10.75 8.72 2.83
C ALA A 62 11.08 8.59 4.31
N TYR A 63 11.29 9.72 4.99
CA TYR A 63 11.57 9.75 6.43
C TYR A 63 10.40 9.24 7.26
N HIS A 64 9.18 9.72 6.99
CA HIS A 64 8.00 9.28 7.73
C HIS A 64 7.68 7.80 7.52
N VAL A 65 7.84 7.29 6.29
CA VAL A 65 7.64 5.86 6.00
C VAL A 65 8.71 4.99 6.68
N SER A 66 9.97 5.43 6.67
CA SER A 66 11.05 4.66 7.29
C SER A 66 11.02 4.66 8.82
N THR A 67 10.41 5.68 9.43
CA THR A 67 10.27 5.79 10.90
C THR A 67 8.91 5.34 11.42
N GLY A 68 7.88 5.23 10.57
CA GLY A 68 6.50 4.96 10.98
C GLY A 68 5.84 6.13 11.71
N THR A 69 6.42 7.34 11.63
CA THR A 69 5.86 8.53 12.27
C THR A 69 4.75 9.13 11.42
N LYS A 70 3.69 9.65 12.06
CA LYS A 70 2.56 10.27 11.35
C LYS A 70 3.01 11.40 10.43
N LEU A 71 2.46 11.43 9.21
CA LEU A 71 2.62 12.53 8.27
C LEU A 71 1.32 13.32 8.19
N TRP A 72 1.34 14.61 8.54
CA TRP A 72 0.17 15.51 8.45
C TRP A 72 -1.09 14.98 9.15
N GLY A 73 -0.93 14.14 10.17
CA GLY A 73 -2.03 13.49 10.88
C GLY A 73 -2.43 12.11 10.31
N PHE A 74 -1.99 11.77 9.10
CA PHE A 74 -2.19 10.42 8.54
C PHE A 74 -1.33 9.39 9.27
N ASP A 75 -1.88 8.21 9.49
CA ASP A 75 -1.14 7.08 10.01
C ASP A 75 -0.21 6.51 8.94
N VAL A 76 1.04 6.20 9.32
CA VAL A 76 2.09 5.73 8.42
C VAL A 76 2.57 4.37 8.89
N ARG A 77 2.59 3.40 8.00
CA ARG A 77 3.16 2.07 8.28
C ARG A 77 4.65 2.08 8.03
N GLN A 78 5.40 1.71 9.07
CA GLN A 78 6.85 1.63 8.97
C GLN A 78 7.27 0.56 7.97
N GLY A 79 8.27 0.90 7.14
CA GLY A 79 8.91 -0.03 6.21
C GLY A 79 10.22 0.54 5.69
N LYS A 80 11.06 -0.30 5.10
CA LYS A 80 12.28 0.19 4.46
C LYS A 80 11.98 0.98 3.20
N VAL A 81 12.78 2.00 2.95
CA VAL A 81 12.65 2.92 1.82
C VAL A 81 13.95 2.99 1.05
N LEU A 82 13.87 2.79 -0.27
CA LEU A 82 14.96 3.09 -1.21
C LEU A 82 14.67 4.41 -1.93
N TYR A 83 15.56 5.38 -1.81
CA TYR A 83 15.45 6.66 -2.51
C TYR A 83 16.60 6.82 -3.52
N LEU A 84 16.29 6.67 -4.80
CA LEU A 84 17.19 6.95 -5.92
C LEU A 84 17.21 8.46 -6.20
N ALA A 85 18.13 9.20 -5.58
CA ALA A 85 18.27 10.65 -5.69
C ALA A 85 19.22 11.03 -6.83
N LEU A 86 18.83 10.75 -8.06
CA LEU A 86 19.69 10.73 -9.25
C LEU A 86 20.07 12.12 -9.80
N GLU A 87 19.47 13.19 -9.27
CA GLU A 87 19.85 14.59 -9.55
C GLU A 87 20.66 15.22 -8.40
N ASP A 88 21.04 14.40 -7.41
CA ASP A 88 21.70 14.87 -6.20
C ASP A 88 23.09 14.23 -6.01
N ASN A 89 23.79 14.61 -4.94
CA ASN A 89 25.02 13.97 -4.47
C ASN A 89 24.97 13.81 -2.94
N TYR A 90 25.75 12.89 -2.39
CA TYR A 90 25.77 12.60 -0.95
C TYR A 90 26.01 13.81 -0.05
N PRO A 91 26.96 14.73 -0.33
CA PRO A 91 27.14 15.92 0.52
C PRO A 91 25.92 16.84 0.56
N ARG A 92 25.18 16.98 -0.57
CA ARG A 92 23.98 17.79 -0.62
C ARG A 92 22.81 17.10 0.09
N LEU A 93 22.66 15.79 -0.08
CA LEU A 93 21.67 14.98 0.65
C LEU A 93 21.91 15.07 2.16
N GLN A 94 23.13 14.87 2.62
CA GLN A 94 23.50 14.96 4.02
C GLN A 94 23.10 16.31 4.64
N LYS A 95 23.47 17.43 4.00
CA LYS A 95 23.11 18.79 4.47
C LYS A 95 21.59 19.01 4.49
N ARG A 96 20.88 18.50 3.49
CA ARG A 96 19.42 18.60 3.39
C ARG A 96 18.75 17.83 4.53
N LEU A 97 19.12 16.55 4.70
CA LEU A 97 18.54 15.69 5.72
C LEU A 97 18.82 16.20 7.12
N TYR A 98 20.07 16.65 7.38
CA TYR A 98 20.43 17.28 8.64
C TYR A 98 19.56 18.50 8.95
N ARG A 99 19.31 19.36 7.95
CA ARG A 99 18.45 20.53 8.12
C ARG A 99 16.99 20.16 8.36
N MET A 100 16.52 19.10 7.73
CA MET A 100 15.11 18.66 7.83
C MET A 100 14.82 17.91 9.12
N PHE A 101 15.72 17.03 9.55
CA PHE A 101 15.46 16.03 10.59
C PHE A 101 16.51 16.00 11.71
N GLY A 102 17.57 16.82 11.62
CA GLY A 102 18.67 16.79 12.57
C GLY A 102 19.55 15.55 12.41
N THR A 103 20.05 15.04 13.54
CA THR A 103 20.96 13.87 13.61
C THR A 103 20.23 12.56 13.96
N ALA A 104 18.96 12.43 13.56
CA ALA A 104 18.19 11.21 13.82
C ALA A 104 18.82 10.00 13.12
N GLU A 105 19.06 8.93 13.86
CA GLU A 105 19.47 7.65 13.32
C GLU A 105 18.30 6.97 12.60
N ASN A 106 18.54 6.45 11.40
CA ASN A 106 17.51 5.78 10.59
C ASN A 106 18.13 4.75 9.65
N GLU A 107 18.10 3.50 10.05
CA GLU A 107 18.62 2.36 9.29
C GLU A 107 17.63 1.80 8.24
N ASN A 108 16.41 2.35 8.19
CA ASN A 108 15.38 1.93 7.24
C ASN A 108 15.29 2.83 6.00
N LEU A 109 16.13 3.87 5.88
CA LEU A 109 16.14 4.81 4.77
C LEU A 109 17.47 4.76 4.01
N PHE A 110 17.42 4.26 2.79
CA PHE A 110 18.58 4.03 1.93
C PHE A 110 18.59 5.01 0.77
N PHE A 111 19.78 5.52 0.41
CA PHE A 111 19.96 6.45 -0.70
C PHE A 111 20.94 5.90 -1.73
N SER A 112 20.60 6.09 -3.02
CA SER A 112 21.57 5.98 -4.12
C SER A 112 21.51 7.24 -4.98
N VAL A 113 22.68 7.71 -5.43
CA VAL A 113 22.83 8.87 -6.33
C VAL A 113 23.10 8.43 -7.76
N SER A 114 23.14 7.14 -8.01
CA SER A 114 23.30 6.53 -9.33
C SER A 114 22.44 5.28 -9.45
N ALA A 115 21.95 5.02 -10.65
CA ALA A 115 21.23 3.81 -11.02
C ALA A 115 21.43 3.54 -12.52
N HIS A 116 21.23 2.30 -12.92
CA HIS A 116 21.13 1.93 -14.33
C HIS A 116 19.83 2.47 -14.94
N GLN A 117 19.72 2.33 -16.27
CA GLN A 117 18.50 2.71 -16.97
C GLN A 117 17.49 1.58 -17.00
N LEU A 118 16.25 1.91 -17.20
CA LEU A 118 15.15 0.99 -17.38
C LEU A 118 15.39 0.12 -18.62
N GLY A 119 15.28 -1.21 -18.49
CA GLY A 119 15.61 -2.15 -19.57
C GLY A 119 17.12 -2.35 -19.79
N ASN A 120 17.97 -1.76 -18.95
CA ASN A 120 19.42 -1.89 -19.01
C ASN A 120 20.03 -1.98 -17.59
N GLY A 121 19.48 -2.87 -16.76
CA GLY A 121 20.02 -3.23 -15.45
C GLY A 121 19.38 -2.55 -14.25
N LEU A 122 18.40 -1.65 -14.41
CA LEU A 122 17.68 -1.06 -13.27
C LEU A 122 16.85 -2.12 -12.53
N ASP A 123 16.17 -2.97 -13.29
CA ASP A 123 15.29 -4.01 -12.72
C ASP A 123 16.09 -4.96 -11.83
N GLU A 124 17.26 -5.41 -12.30
CA GLU A 124 18.19 -6.27 -11.55
C GLU A 124 18.75 -5.58 -10.30
N GLN A 125 19.03 -4.26 -10.38
CA GLN A 125 19.46 -3.49 -9.22
C GLN A 125 18.38 -3.39 -8.16
N LEU A 126 17.13 -3.14 -8.56
CA LEU A 126 15.98 -3.09 -7.67
C LEU A 126 15.70 -4.46 -7.05
N ASP A 127 15.70 -5.53 -7.84
CA ASP A 127 15.53 -6.91 -7.35
C ASP A 127 16.62 -7.28 -6.33
N GLY A 128 17.88 -6.98 -6.64
CA GLY A 128 18.99 -7.22 -5.71
C GLY A 128 18.87 -6.45 -4.40
N PHE A 129 18.29 -5.24 -4.41
CA PHE A 129 17.99 -4.48 -3.20
C PHE A 129 16.85 -5.13 -2.41
N LEU A 130 15.74 -5.49 -3.07
CA LEU A 130 14.57 -6.10 -2.43
C LEU A 130 14.88 -7.46 -1.84
N GLN A 131 15.74 -8.26 -2.47
CA GLN A 131 16.20 -9.54 -1.91
C GLN A 131 16.96 -9.35 -0.59
N LYS A 132 17.77 -8.30 -0.47
CA LYS A 132 18.50 -7.95 0.78
C LYS A 132 17.59 -7.28 1.82
N HIS A 133 16.51 -6.64 1.39
CA HIS A 133 15.59 -5.85 2.20
C HIS A 133 14.14 -6.21 1.87
N PRO A 134 13.66 -7.41 2.24
CA PRO A 134 12.32 -7.90 1.85
C PRO A 134 11.17 -7.13 2.52
N ASP A 135 11.45 -6.35 3.54
CA ASP A 135 10.53 -5.45 4.23
C ASP A 135 10.46 -4.04 3.60
N THR A 136 11.04 -3.87 2.40
CA THR A 136 10.91 -2.63 1.62
C THR A 136 9.46 -2.40 1.25
N SER A 137 8.96 -1.20 1.54
CA SER A 137 7.60 -0.78 1.25
C SER A 137 7.51 0.33 0.22
N LEU A 138 8.55 1.16 0.09
CA LEU A 138 8.58 2.32 -0.79
C LEU A 138 9.90 2.44 -1.55
N VAL A 139 9.79 2.65 -2.86
CA VAL A 139 10.91 3.05 -3.75
C VAL A 139 10.60 4.43 -4.32
N ILE A 140 11.53 5.35 -4.26
CA ILE A 140 11.42 6.69 -4.86
C ILE A 140 12.46 6.85 -5.96
N ILE A 141 12.03 7.21 -7.16
CA ILE A 141 12.91 7.51 -8.30
C ILE A 141 12.85 9.01 -8.59
N ASP A 142 13.89 9.75 -8.25
CA ASP A 142 14.00 11.20 -8.47
C ASP A 142 15.20 11.51 -9.38
N THR A 143 14.99 11.59 -10.69
CA THR A 143 13.76 11.68 -11.46
C THR A 143 13.67 10.59 -12.54
N LEU A 144 12.45 10.38 -13.09
CA LEU A 144 12.19 9.47 -14.21
C LEU A 144 13.16 9.72 -15.40
N GLN A 145 13.46 10.97 -15.68
CA GLN A 145 14.34 11.36 -16.78
C GLN A 145 15.74 10.72 -16.70
N LYS A 146 16.21 10.40 -15.49
CA LYS A 146 17.54 9.81 -15.27
C LYS A 146 17.60 8.30 -15.53
N VAL A 147 16.48 7.62 -15.43
CA VAL A 147 16.36 6.17 -15.64
C VAL A 147 15.78 5.80 -17.02
N ARG A 148 15.36 6.79 -17.81
CA ARG A 148 14.93 6.57 -19.19
C ARG A 148 16.12 6.15 -20.06
N GLU A 149 15.89 5.27 -21.02
CA GLU A 149 16.88 4.95 -22.06
C GLU A 149 17.29 6.21 -22.83
N VAL A 150 18.61 6.39 -23.02
CA VAL A 150 19.17 7.43 -23.88
C VAL A 150 19.23 6.87 -25.29
N GLY A 151 18.32 7.29 -26.18
CA GLY A 151 18.42 6.91 -27.59
C GLY A 151 17.12 6.81 -28.39
N GLY A 152 15.98 6.91 -27.75
CA GLY A 152 14.70 7.00 -28.48
C GLY A 152 14.36 8.46 -28.80
N GLU A 153 14.51 8.88 -30.06
CA GLU A 153 14.07 10.21 -30.53
C GLU A 153 12.55 10.44 -30.45
N ASN A 154 11.79 9.45 -30.03
CA ASN A 154 10.33 9.51 -29.98
C ASN A 154 9.80 9.54 -28.55
N TYR A 155 9.56 10.73 -28.02
CA TYR A 155 8.58 10.95 -26.93
C TYR A 155 7.19 10.64 -27.50
N SER A 156 6.89 9.33 -27.65
CA SER A 156 5.58 8.88 -28.09
C SER A 156 4.74 8.44 -26.90
N TYR A 157 3.43 8.54 -27.03
CA TYR A 157 2.48 8.00 -26.05
C TYR A 157 2.78 6.54 -25.71
N ALA A 158 3.05 5.71 -26.72
CA ALA A 158 3.35 4.30 -26.55
C ALA A 158 4.60 4.06 -25.68
N ASN A 159 5.67 4.84 -25.88
CA ASN A 159 6.89 4.71 -25.09
C ASN A 159 6.68 5.15 -23.64
N ASP A 160 6.02 6.27 -23.42
CA ASP A 160 5.68 6.74 -22.07
C ASP A 160 4.81 5.72 -21.32
N TYR A 161 3.80 5.17 -22.00
CA TYR A 161 2.95 4.12 -21.46
C TYR A 161 3.71 2.86 -21.09
N GLN A 162 4.61 2.38 -21.98
CA GLN A 162 5.42 1.18 -21.74
C GLN A 162 6.38 1.34 -20.55
N ILE A 163 6.99 2.51 -20.39
CA ILE A 163 7.88 2.79 -19.26
C ILE A 163 7.15 2.60 -17.93
N ILE A 164 5.99 3.22 -17.77
CA ILE A 164 5.23 3.10 -16.52
C ILE A 164 4.65 1.69 -16.37
N THR A 165 4.23 1.04 -17.45
CA THR A 165 3.75 -0.36 -17.41
C THR A 165 4.83 -1.31 -16.88
N LYS A 166 6.10 -1.17 -17.31
CA LYS A 166 7.21 -1.97 -16.77
C LYS A 166 7.41 -1.73 -15.27
N LEU A 167 7.46 -0.47 -14.83
CA LEU A 167 7.58 -0.12 -13.42
C LEU A 167 6.38 -0.64 -12.61
N LYS A 168 5.17 -0.57 -13.18
CA LYS A 168 3.96 -1.11 -12.55
C LYS A 168 4.03 -2.63 -12.42
N SER A 169 4.42 -3.36 -13.45
CA SER A 169 4.60 -4.81 -13.36
C SER A 169 5.59 -5.19 -12.26
N PHE A 170 6.66 -4.40 -12.10
CA PHE A 170 7.63 -4.59 -11.03
C PHE A 170 6.99 -4.35 -9.64
N THR A 171 6.26 -3.25 -9.45
CA THR A 171 5.60 -2.96 -8.16
C THR A 171 4.52 -3.97 -7.81
N ASP A 172 3.75 -4.43 -8.78
CA ASP A 172 2.69 -5.43 -8.61
C ASP A 172 3.28 -6.79 -8.18
N SER A 173 4.39 -7.23 -8.82
CA SER A 173 5.05 -8.50 -8.48
C SER A 173 5.67 -8.50 -7.09
N HIS A 174 6.19 -7.36 -6.61
CA HIS A 174 6.81 -7.22 -5.29
C HIS A 174 5.86 -6.67 -4.23
N ASN A 175 4.66 -6.24 -4.64
CA ASN A 175 3.66 -5.64 -3.76
C ASN A 175 4.24 -4.49 -2.90
N ILE A 176 4.89 -3.54 -3.57
CA ILE A 176 5.49 -2.32 -3.01
C ILE A 176 4.84 -1.06 -3.58
N CYS A 177 5.18 0.09 -3.03
CA CYS A 177 4.87 1.39 -3.62
C CYS A 177 6.09 1.95 -4.35
N MET A 178 5.89 2.56 -5.51
CA MET A 178 6.91 3.32 -6.23
C MET A 178 6.42 4.73 -6.55
N LEU A 179 7.16 5.74 -6.07
CA LEU A 179 6.95 7.15 -6.42
C LEU A 179 7.96 7.56 -7.48
N VAL A 180 7.47 7.92 -8.66
CA VAL A 180 8.30 8.31 -9.80
C VAL A 180 8.19 9.82 -9.99
N VAL A 181 9.26 10.55 -9.66
CA VAL A 181 9.29 12.02 -9.75
C VAL A 181 9.46 12.47 -11.21
N HIS A 182 8.60 13.39 -11.62
CA HIS A 182 8.62 13.94 -12.97
C HIS A 182 8.40 15.47 -12.97
N HIS A 183 8.55 16.10 -14.14
CA HIS A 183 8.35 17.53 -14.30
C HIS A 183 6.99 17.84 -14.93
N THR A 184 6.45 19.04 -14.65
CA THR A 184 5.30 19.57 -15.36
C THR A 184 5.74 20.42 -16.54
N ARG A 185 4.89 20.51 -17.57
CA ARG A 185 5.02 21.45 -18.69
C ARG A 185 4.85 22.88 -18.18
N LYS A 186 5.30 23.85 -18.99
CA LYS A 186 5.13 25.28 -18.68
C LYS A 186 3.74 25.81 -19.01
N GLN A 187 2.97 25.08 -19.82
CA GLN A 187 1.60 25.45 -20.17
C GLN A 187 0.67 25.25 -18.98
N THR A 188 -0.21 26.21 -18.76
CA THR A 188 -1.29 26.10 -17.77
C THR A 188 -2.43 25.30 -18.37
N ALA A 189 -3.00 24.40 -17.59
CA ALA A 189 -4.21 23.66 -17.90
C ALA A 189 -5.21 23.83 -16.75
N ASP A 190 -6.48 23.67 -17.02
CA ASP A 190 -7.54 23.71 -16.00
C ASP A 190 -7.37 22.55 -15.03
N ASP A 191 -7.10 21.35 -15.56
CA ASP A 191 -6.67 20.21 -14.77
C ASP A 191 -5.15 20.21 -14.60
N LYS A 192 -4.69 20.15 -13.34
CA LYS A 192 -3.26 20.14 -13.02
C LYS A 192 -2.56 18.87 -13.50
N PHE A 193 -3.28 17.75 -13.61
CA PHE A 193 -2.73 16.51 -14.11
C PHE A 193 -2.37 16.57 -15.60
N ASP A 194 -3.09 17.37 -16.39
CA ASP A 194 -2.76 17.66 -17.79
C ASP A 194 -1.43 18.42 -17.96
N MET A 195 -0.93 19.03 -16.89
CA MET A 195 0.37 19.71 -16.90
C MET A 195 1.56 18.74 -16.80
N ILE A 196 1.36 17.45 -16.52
CA ILE A 196 2.44 16.47 -16.42
C ILE A 196 3.17 16.43 -17.77
N SER A 197 4.51 16.58 -17.74
CA SER A 197 5.34 16.60 -18.93
C SER A 197 5.34 15.22 -19.59
N GLY A 198 5.46 15.16 -20.91
CA GLY A 198 5.32 13.90 -21.67
C GLY A 198 3.92 13.78 -22.26
N THR A 199 3.43 12.58 -22.36
CA THR A 199 2.09 12.29 -22.88
C THR A 199 1.14 11.85 -21.73
N ASN A 200 -0.16 11.88 -21.98
CA ASN A 200 -1.15 11.33 -21.04
C ASN A 200 -0.93 9.81 -20.78
N GLY A 201 -0.05 9.16 -21.58
CA GLY A 201 0.36 7.78 -21.38
C GLY A 201 1.05 7.51 -20.05
N LEU A 202 1.79 8.47 -19.51
CA LEU A 202 2.45 8.30 -18.21
C LEU A 202 1.42 8.13 -17.08
N LEU A 203 0.48 9.06 -16.96
CA LEU A 203 -0.55 9.00 -15.92
C LEU A 203 -1.55 7.87 -16.17
N GLY A 204 -1.92 7.64 -17.45
CA GLY A 204 -2.86 6.58 -17.81
C GLY A 204 -2.40 5.15 -17.45
N ALA A 205 -1.08 4.90 -17.44
CA ALA A 205 -0.51 3.62 -17.05
C ALA A 205 -0.27 3.50 -15.53
N ALA A 206 -0.12 4.63 -14.81
CA ALA A 206 0.11 4.65 -13.37
C ALA A 206 -1.17 4.31 -12.57
N ASP A 207 -1.00 3.95 -11.31
CA ASP A 207 -2.11 3.75 -10.37
C ASP A 207 -2.67 5.07 -9.84
N GLY A 208 -1.90 6.13 -9.95
CA GLY A 208 -2.31 7.49 -9.61
C GLY A 208 -1.20 8.50 -9.77
N GLY A 209 -1.48 9.73 -9.35
CA GLY A 209 -0.56 10.82 -9.45
C GLY A 209 -0.70 11.85 -8.34
N PHE A 210 0.38 12.57 -8.13
CA PHE A 210 0.52 13.69 -7.21
C PHE A 210 1.05 14.89 -8.00
N VAL A 211 0.39 16.03 -7.92
CA VAL A 211 0.85 17.25 -8.58
C VAL A 211 1.09 18.35 -7.53
N LEU A 212 2.37 18.67 -7.30
CA LEU A 212 2.76 19.79 -6.44
C LEU A 212 2.80 21.08 -7.25
N SER A 213 2.01 22.07 -6.85
CA SER A 213 1.92 23.36 -7.51
C SER A 213 2.04 24.52 -6.52
N LYS A 214 2.43 25.69 -6.99
CA LYS A 214 2.47 26.97 -6.25
C LYS A 214 1.89 28.08 -7.12
N ASP A 215 1.11 28.97 -6.54
CA ASP A 215 0.60 30.14 -7.25
C ASP A 215 1.72 31.10 -7.63
N LYS A 216 2.67 31.33 -6.74
CA LYS A 216 3.85 32.19 -6.97
C LYS A 216 5.12 31.44 -6.54
N ARG A 217 6.18 31.55 -7.34
CA ARG A 217 7.49 30.89 -7.05
C ARG A 217 8.05 31.26 -5.67
N THR A 218 7.82 32.49 -5.24
CA THR A 218 8.29 33.02 -3.95
C THR A 218 7.42 32.63 -2.77
N SER A 219 6.23 32.07 -3.02
CA SER A 219 5.33 31.61 -1.95
C SER A 219 5.92 30.42 -1.20
N ASN A 220 5.74 30.39 0.12
CA ASN A 220 5.97 29.19 0.93
C ASN A 220 4.77 28.24 0.90
N ASN A 221 3.62 28.68 0.41
CA ASN A 221 2.44 27.84 0.28
C ASN A 221 2.49 27.06 -1.04
N ALA A 222 2.01 25.82 -1.00
CA ALA A 222 1.87 24.96 -2.15
C ALA A 222 0.57 24.17 -2.02
N THR A 223 0.07 23.67 -3.15
CA THR A 223 -1.05 22.74 -3.21
C THR A 223 -0.53 21.43 -3.78
N LEU A 224 -0.84 20.34 -3.11
CA LEU A 224 -0.61 18.99 -3.58
C LEU A 224 -1.98 18.40 -3.97
N GLU A 225 -2.18 18.19 -5.26
CA GLU A 225 -3.35 17.47 -5.78
C GLU A 225 -3.02 16.00 -5.93
N VAL A 226 -3.94 15.15 -5.48
CA VAL A 226 -3.77 13.69 -5.43
C VAL A 226 -4.96 13.05 -6.13
N SER A 227 -4.70 12.13 -7.05
CA SER A 227 -5.72 11.33 -7.72
C SER A 227 -5.19 9.92 -7.98
N GLY A 228 -6.03 8.90 -7.89
CA GLY A 228 -5.63 7.52 -8.12
C GLY A 228 -6.81 6.56 -8.21
N ARG A 229 -6.52 5.33 -8.66
CA ARG A 229 -7.57 4.30 -8.90
C ARG A 229 -8.24 3.84 -7.62
N ASP A 230 -7.47 3.70 -6.53
CA ASP A 230 -7.92 3.12 -5.26
C ASP A 230 -8.00 4.18 -4.14
N GLN A 231 -7.91 5.46 -4.48
CA GLN A 231 -7.97 6.56 -3.54
C GLN A 231 -8.83 7.68 -4.08
N GLN A 232 -9.38 8.45 -3.17
CA GLN A 232 -10.17 9.61 -3.52
C GLN A 232 -9.31 10.78 -3.97
N ASP A 233 -9.84 11.61 -4.85
CA ASP A 233 -9.23 12.88 -5.21
C ASP A 233 -9.14 13.78 -3.98
N GLN A 234 -7.95 14.33 -3.76
CA GLN A 234 -7.66 15.18 -2.60
C GLN A 234 -6.89 16.40 -3.03
N ARG A 235 -7.13 17.49 -2.32
CA ARG A 235 -6.33 18.70 -2.40
C ARG A 235 -5.77 19.02 -1.03
N VAL A 236 -4.45 18.87 -0.90
CA VAL A 236 -3.70 19.10 0.34
C VAL A 236 -2.96 20.42 0.23
N TYR A 237 -3.28 21.37 1.10
CA TYR A 237 -2.63 22.65 1.17
C TYR A 237 -1.47 22.59 2.14
N LEU A 238 -0.30 22.97 1.66
CA LEU A 238 0.97 22.82 2.36
C LEU A 238 1.67 24.15 2.53
N LYS A 239 2.31 24.33 3.66
CA LYS A 239 3.18 25.47 3.95
C LYS A 239 4.60 24.96 4.21
N LYS A 240 5.58 25.50 3.50
CA LYS A 240 6.97 25.13 3.70
C LYS A 240 7.54 25.87 4.91
N ASN A 241 8.01 25.13 5.89
CA ASN A 241 8.77 25.67 7.01
C ASN A 241 10.12 26.25 6.49
N THR A 242 10.42 27.48 6.83
CA THR A 242 11.62 28.18 6.33
C THR A 242 12.89 27.77 7.01
N GLU A 243 12.82 27.21 8.21
CA GLU A 243 13.96 26.77 9.00
C GLU A 243 14.33 25.33 8.65
N THR A 244 13.39 24.41 8.79
CA THR A 244 13.59 22.97 8.57
C THR A 244 13.39 22.52 7.14
N LEU A 245 12.74 23.34 6.31
CA LEU A 245 12.39 23.05 4.91
C LEU A 245 11.39 21.90 4.72
N VAL A 246 10.78 21.39 5.78
CA VAL A 246 9.68 20.42 5.71
C VAL A 246 8.39 21.09 5.29
N TRP A 247 7.48 20.30 4.73
CA TRP A 247 6.15 20.74 4.37
C TRP A 247 5.18 20.44 5.52
N GLU A 248 4.57 21.47 6.04
CA GLU A 248 3.56 21.42 7.09
C GLU A 248 2.16 21.46 6.46
N LEU A 249 1.22 20.74 7.05
CA LEU A 249 -0.17 20.76 6.61
C LEU A 249 -0.83 22.08 7.04
N ASP A 250 -1.49 22.76 6.09
CA ASP A 250 -2.39 23.88 6.36
C ASP A 250 -3.84 23.39 6.44
N LYS A 251 -4.34 22.74 5.37
CA LYS A 251 -5.66 22.12 5.32
C LYS A 251 -5.73 21.01 4.27
N ILE A 252 -6.76 20.20 4.36
CA ILE A 252 -7.11 19.19 3.35
C ILE A 252 -8.53 19.44 2.88
N GLU A 253 -8.72 19.46 1.57
CA GLU A 253 -10.03 19.41 0.93
C GLU A 253 -10.17 18.02 0.31
N THR A 254 -11.03 17.23 0.89
CA THR A 254 -11.38 15.90 0.39
C THR A 254 -12.80 15.58 0.82
N GLU A 255 -13.56 14.98 -0.06
CA GLU A 255 -14.77 14.29 0.32
C GLU A 255 -14.37 12.87 0.78
N LEU A 256 -13.98 12.74 2.06
CA LEU A 256 -13.64 11.43 2.61
C LEU A 256 -14.88 10.52 2.55
N TRP A 257 -14.93 9.69 1.51
CA TRP A 257 -15.85 8.59 1.48
C TRP A 257 -15.35 7.52 2.46
N LYS A 258 -16.01 7.44 3.61
CA LYS A 258 -15.83 6.25 4.47
C LYS A 258 -16.76 5.18 3.95
N ALA A 259 -16.22 3.99 3.70
CA ALA A 259 -17.08 2.84 3.44
C ALA A 259 -18.13 2.75 4.54
N PRO A 260 -19.42 2.57 4.20
CA PRO A 260 -20.46 2.46 5.21
C PRO A 260 -20.12 1.32 6.18
N PRO A 261 -20.48 1.44 7.47
CA PRO A 261 -20.30 0.36 8.42
C PRO A 261 -20.88 -0.94 7.86
N GLU A 262 -20.14 -2.03 7.96
CA GLU A 262 -20.65 -3.36 7.59
C GLU A 262 -21.12 -4.07 8.87
N PRO A 263 -22.42 -4.19 9.09
CA PRO A 263 -22.97 -4.72 10.34
C PRO A 263 -22.48 -6.12 10.70
N LEU A 264 -22.07 -6.90 9.69
CA LEU A 264 -21.50 -8.23 9.93
C LEU A 264 -20.14 -8.15 10.64
N LEU A 265 -19.27 -7.21 10.24
CA LEU A 265 -17.96 -7.04 10.86
C LEU A 265 -18.07 -6.55 12.30
N GLU A 266 -19.01 -5.63 12.56
CA GLU A 266 -19.30 -5.15 13.92
C GLU A 266 -19.76 -6.28 14.83
N ARG A 267 -20.70 -7.12 14.37
CA ARG A 267 -21.14 -8.30 15.14
C ARG A 267 -20.04 -9.32 15.40
N ILE A 268 -19.12 -9.49 14.48
CA ILE A 268 -17.94 -10.34 14.69
C ILE A 268 -17.05 -9.73 15.77
N ALA A 269 -16.79 -8.42 15.69
CA ALA A 269 -15.96 -7.72 16.66
C ALA A 269 -16.54 -7.73 18.08
N GLU A 270 -17.88 -7.75 18.24
CA GLU A 270 -18.55 -7.93 19.52
C GLU A 270 -18.32 -9.33 20.14
N ARG A 271 -18.08 -10.33 19.31
CA ARG A 271 -17.96 -11.75 19.74
C ARG A 271 -16.54 -12.26 19.82
N VAL A 272 -15.66 -11.74 18.95
CA VAL A 272 -14.24 -12.12 18.88
C VAL A 272 -13.43 -10.97 19.46
N THR A 273 -13.04 -11.10 20.71
CA THR A 273 -12.43 -10.03 21.54
C THR A 273 -11.17 -10.55 22.23
N VAL A 274 -10.53 -9.69 23.03
CA VAL A 274 -9.39 -10.11 23.90
C VAL A 274 -9.78 -11.26 24.83
N ASP A 275 -11.00 -11.26 25.36
CA ASP A 275 -11.48 -12.28 26.30
C ASP A 275 -11.89 -13.58 25.60
N ASN A 276 -12.27 -13.49 24.31
CA ASN A 276 -12.62 -14.62 23.46
C ASN A 276 -11.88 -14.52 22.13
N PRO A 277 -10.56 -14.77 22.11
CA PRO A 277 -9.71 -14.38 20.99
C PRO A 277 -9.81 -15.26 19.75
N LYS A 278 -10.51 -16.39 19.81
CA LYS A 278 -10.58 -17.32 18.70
C LYS A 278 -11.95 -17.95 18.55
N TRP A 279 -12.47 -17.95 17.32
CA TRP A 279 -13.63 -18.73 16.92
C TRP A 279 -13.29 -19.61 15.70
N CYS A 280 -13.82 -20.81 15.64
CA CYS A 280 -13.61 -21.73 14.53
C CYS A 280 -14.86 -22.59 14.31
N GLY A 281 -15.29 -22.67 13.05
CA GLY A 281 -16.48 -23.43 12.68
C GLY A 281 -16.81 -23.36 11.19
N THR A 282 -17.95 -23.91 10.82
CA THR A 282 -18.50 -23.85 9.47
C THR A 282 -19.23 -22.52 9.23
N PRO A 283 -19.48 -22.11 7.97
CA PRO A 283 -20.28 -20.92 7.68
C PRO A 283 -21.68 -20.94 8.30
N THR A 284 -22.31 -22.13 8.42
CA THR A 284 -23.63 -22.30 9.04
C THR A 284 -23.54 -22.01 10.55
N GLU A 285 -22.57 -22.61 11.23
CA GLU A 285 -22.32 -22.34 12.65
C GLU A 285 -21.98 -20.89 12.93
N LEU A 286 -21.30 -20.21 12.00
CA LEU A 286 -21.02 -18.78 12.13
C LEU A 286 -22.29 -17.93 12.05
N CYS A 287 -23.22 -18.26 11.14
CA CYS A 287 -24.52 -17.58 11.07
C CYS A 287 -25.30 -17.72 12.37
N GLU A 288 -25.32 -18.92 12.97
CA GLU A 288 -25.97 -19.20 14.26
C GLU A 288 -25.27 -18.46 15.40
N TYR A 289 -23.93 -18.53 15.47
CA TYR A 289 -23.13 -17.86 16.50
C TYR A 289 -23.33 -16.34 16.53
N LEU A 290 -23.44 -15.74 15.34
CA LEU A 290 -23.66 -14.29 15.19
C LEU A 290 -25.14 -13.91 15.24
N ALA A 291 -26.05 -14.87 15.27
CA ALA A 291 -27.50 -14.67 15.18
C ALA A 291 -27.90 -13.80 13.98
N VAL A 292 -27.37 -14.13 12.79
CA VAL A 292 -27.64 -13.41 11.54
C VAL A 292 -28.45 -14.27 10.59
N ASP A 293 -29.47 -13.68 9.95
CA ASP A 293 -30.27 -14.32 8.91
C ASP A 293 -29.61 -14.08 7.53
N ILE A 294 -28.47 -14.72 7.35
CA ILE A 294 -27.67 -14.64 6.10
C ILE A 294 -27.39 -16.07 5.64
N LYS A 295 -27.50 -16.32 4.34
CA LYS A 295 -27.13 -17.63 3.78
C LYS A 295 -25.65 -17.93 4.01
N PRO A 296 -25.27 -19.18 4.39
CA PRO A 296 -23.87 -19.54 4.66
C PRO A 296 -22.87 -19.20 3.55
N ASN A 297 -23.26 -19.30 2.30
CA ASN A 297 -22.41 -18.87 1.19
C ASN A 297 -22.22 -17.35 1.17
N ALA A 298 -23.28 -16.59 1.42
CA ALA A 298 -23.21 -15.13 1.41
C ALA A 298 -22.36 -14.56 2.56
N ILE A 299 -22.38 -15.20 3.74
CA ILE A 299 -21.52 -14.77 4.86
C ILE A 299 -20.05 -14.99 4.51
N THR A 300 -19.70 -16.13 3.88
CA THR A 300 -18.33 -16.40 3.41
C THR A 300 -17.88 -15.37 2.38
N GLN A 301 -18.69 -15.06 1.39
CA GLN A 301 -18.40 -14.06 0.36
C GLN A 301 -18.19 -12.66 0.96
N LYS A 302 -19.05 -12.25 1.89
CA LYS A 302 -18.89 -10.98 2.60
C LYS A 302 -17.58 -10.93 3.40
N LEU A 303 -17.19 -12.01 4.06
CA LEU A 303 -15.91 -12.07 4.79
C LEU A 303 -14.72 -12.04 3.84
N ASN A 304 -14.78 -12.76 2.74
CA ASN A 304 -13.71 -12.77 1.73
C ASN A 304 -13.44 -11.37 1.16
N VAL A 305 -14.51 -10.62 0.83
CA VAL A 305 -14.40 -9.24 0.31
C VAL A 305 -13.90 -8.26 1.39
N ASN A 306 -14.27 -8.48 2.64
CA ASN A 306 -13.95 -7.57 3.75
C ASN A 306 -12.79 -8.06 4.63
N VAL A 307 -11.98 -9.00 4.18
CA VAL A 307 -10.88 -9.59 4.98
C VAL A 307 -9.92 -8.53 5.53
N ASN A 308 -9.57 -7.53 4.70
CA ASN A 308 -8.68 -6.45 5.11
C ASN A 308 -9.36 -5.50 6.10
N ARG A 309 -10.63 -5.15 5.88
CA ARG A 309 -11.40 -4.30 6.80
C ARG A 309 -11.53 -4.93 8.17
N LEU A 310 -11.78 -6.24 8.24
CA LEU A 310 -11.88 -6.98 9.49
C LEU A 310 -10.57 -6.92 10.29
N MET A 311 -9.42 -7.00 9.59
CA MET A 311 -8.10 -6.84 10.20
C MET A 311 -7.83 -5.37 10.58
N ASP A 312 -8.05 -4.42 9.67
CA ASP A 312 -7.69 -3.01 9.87
C ASP A 312 -8.56 -2.33 10.91
N GLU A 313 -9.89 -2.53 10.85
CA GLU A 313 -10.85 -1.86 11.73
C GLU A 313 -10.99 -2.57 13.09
N HIS A 314 -10.90 -3.92 13.11
CA HIS A 314 -11.24 -4.71 14.31
C HIS A 314 -10.10 -5.59 14.84
N LYS A 315 -8.95 -5.64 14.15
CA LYS A 315 -7.79 -6.47 14.53
C LYS A 315 -8.12 -7.96 14.58
N ILE A 316 -8.99 -8.43 13.69
CA ILE A 316 -9.40 -9.82 13.59
C ILE A 316 -8.90 -10.42 12.28
N ALA A 317 -8.04 -11.42 12.40
CA ALA A 317 -7.58 -12.23 11.28
C ALA A 317 -8.66 -13.22 10.85
N TYR A 318 -8.92 -13.29 9.56
CA TYR A 318 -9.85 -14.22 8.94
C TYR A 318 -9.08 -15.22 8.10
N HIS A 319 -9.28 -16.52 8.41
CA HIS A 319 -8.74 -17.62 7.63
C HIS A 319 -9.86 -18.54 7.15
N TYR A 320 -9.80 -18.91 5.90
CA TYR A 320 -10.73 -19.81 5.26
C TYR A 320 -10.00 -21.01 4.68
N LYS A 321 -10.49 -22.22 4.97
CA LYS A 321 -9.94 -23.47 4.45
C LYS A 321 -11.07 -24.37 3.96
N ARG A 322 -10.91 -24.93 2.76
CA ARG A 322 -11.79 -25.99 2.25
C ARG A 322 -11.19 -27.33 2.63
N THR A 323 -11.94 -28.15 3.34
CA THR A 323 -11.54 -29.51 3.75
C THR A 323 -12.46 -30.54 3.09
N HIS A 324 -12.14 -31.83 3.17
CA HIS A 324 -13.03 -32.89 2.72
C HIS A 324 -14.38 -32.92 3.46
N GLU A 325 -14.40 -32.41 4.69
CA GLU A 325 -15.61 -32.32 5.53
C GLU A 325 -16.43 -31.05 5.31
N GLY A 326 -15.95 -30.14 4.46
CA GLY A 326 -16.63 -28.88 4.15
C GLY A 326 -15.74 -27.65 4.27
N ARG A 327 -16.39 -26.50 4.36
CA ARG A 327 -15.74 -25.18 4.50
C ARG A 327 -15.54 -24.85 5.98
N LYS A 328 -14.33 -24.47 6.40
CA LYS A 328 -13.99 -24.09 7.76
C LYS A 328 -13.49 -22.65 7.81
N ILE A 329 -14.05 -21.86 8.70
CA ILE A 329 -13.70 -20.46 8.98
C ILE A 329 -13.01 -20.40 10.33
N THR A 330 -11.92 -19.64 10.41
CA THR A 330 -11.25 -19.30 11.67
C THR A 330 -11.14 -17.79 11.76
N LEU A 331 -11.59 -17.24 12.87
CA LEU A 331 -11.46 -15.82 13.25
C LEU A 331 -10.55 -15.74 14.46
N THR A 332 -9.53 -14.87 14.43
CA THR A 332 -8.56 -14.73 15.52
C THR A 332 -8.33 -13.24 15.81
N TYR A 333 -8.51 -12.82 17.06
CA TYR A 333 -8.19 -11.47 17.48
C TYR A 333 -6.68 -11.29 17.65
N GLU A 334 -6.10 -10.30 16.96
CA GLU A 334 -4.65 -10.00 16.98
C GLU A 334 -4.31 -8.69 17.68
N GLY A 335 -5.26 -8.04 18.33
CA GLY A 335 -5.05 -6.82 19.12
C GLY A 335 -4.32 -7.13 20.43
N SER A 336 -3.04 -6.72 20.53
CA SER A 336 -2.15 -6.82 21.72
C SER A 336 -1.96 -8.21 22.32
N VAL A 337 -1.25 -9.09 21.61
CA VAL A 337 -0.46 -10.15 22.26
C VAL A 337 0.99 -9.93 21.86
N SER A 338 1.85 -9.63 22.83
CA SER A 338 3.30 -9.61 22.67
C SER A 338 3.76 -10.92 22.03
N LYS A 339 4.63 -10.82 21.03
CA LYS A 339 5.31 -11.95 20.39
C LYS A 339 5.77 -12.98 21.45
N ARG A 340 5.18 -14.17 21.46
CA ARG A 340 5.83 -15.42 21.86
C ARG A 340 5.16 -16.56 21.12
N ASP A 341 6.04 -17.32 20.48
CA ASP A 341 5.89 -18.71 20.02
C ASP A 341 5.12 -18.95 18.73
N SER A 342 5.91 -18.99 17.67
CA SER A 342 5.71 -19.87 16.53
C SER A 342 5.68 -21.32 16.99
N CYS A 343 4.55 -22.00 16.89
CA CYS A 343 4.49 -23.44 16.88
C CYS A 343 3.49 -23.88 15.81
N ASP A 344 4.04 -24.37 14.72
CA ASP A 344 3.38 -25.36 13.88
C ASP A 344 3.11 -26.59 14.72
N SER A 345 1.86 -26.95 14.90
CA SER A 345 1.47 -28.35 15.09
C SER A 345 -0.05 -28.49 15.16
N ASP A 346 -0.57 -29.34 14.32
CA ASP A 346 -1.79 -30.15 14.38
C ASP A 346 -2.97 -29.65 15.22
N CYS A 347 -4.05 -29.31 14.52
CA CYS A 347 -5.40 -29.21 15.08
C CYS A 347 -5.88 -30.59 15.56
N GLY A 348 -5.55 -30.96 16.79
CA GLY A 348 -6.21 -32.03 17.50
C GLY A 348 -7.53 -31.55 18.11
N VAL A 349 -8.58 -32.26 17.74
CA VAL A 349 -9.87 -32.47 18.40
C VAL A 349 -10.36 -31.39 19.39
N CYS A 350 -11.40 -30.64 19.00
CA CYS A 350 -12.25 -29.90 19.92
C CYS A 350 -13.01 -30.89 20.82
N GLU A 351 -12.68 -30.96 22.08
CA GLU A 351 -13.50 -31.61 23.11
C GLU A 351 -14.72 -30.75 23.42
N THR A 352 -15.91 -31.36 23.33
CA THR A 352 -17.18 -30.81 23.79
C THR A 352 -17.19 -30.75 25.33
N PRO A 353 -17.76 -29.71 25.94
CA PRO A 353 -17.90 -29.69 27.39
C PRO A 353 -18.96 -30.68 27.86
N THR A 354 -18.53 -31.73 28.55
CA THR A 354 -19.40 -32.69 29.20
C THR A 354 -20.06 -32.04 30.43
N GLN A 355 -21.33 -32.21 30.55
CA GLN A 355 -22.17 -31.80 31.65
C GLN A 355 -21.69 -32.42 32.98
N LEU A 356 -21.50 -31.57 33.96
CA LEU A 356 -21.37 -31.96 35.38
C LEU A 356 -22.69 -32.49 35.90
N THR A 357 -22.82 -33.78 36.07
CA THR A 357 -23.84 -34.39 36.94
C THR A 357 -23.37 -34.35 38.38
N ARG A 358 -24.19 -33.77 39.22
CA ARG A 358 -24.13 -33.91 40.68
C ARG A 358 -24.34 -35.35 41.06
N THR A 359 -23.53 -35.87 41.97
CA THR A 359 -23.95 -36.90 42.92
C THR A 359 -23.43 -36.54 44.29
N ASP A 360 -24.41 -36.46 45.21
CA ASP A 360 -24.26 -36.36 46.67
C ASP A 360 -23.71 -37.61 47.32
N THR A 361 -23.22 -37.42 48.55
CA THR A 361 -23.18 -38.38 49.70
C THR A 361 -21.91 -39.22 49.86
N HIS A 362 -21.16 -39.06 50.84
CA HIS A 362 -21.08 -39.40 52.29
C HIS A 362 -19.76 -38.91 52.90
#